data_b8c702fec8cac1ac09446d87cc24b524
#
_entry.id   b8c702fec8cac1ac09446d87cc24b524
#
_cell.length_a   1.000
_cell.length_b   1.000
_cell.length_c   1.000
_cell.angle_alpha   90.00
_cell.angle_beta   90.00
_cell.angle_gamma   90.00
#
_symmetry.space_group_name_H-M   'P 1'
#
loop_
_entity.id
_entity.type
_entity.pdbx_description
1 polymer ?
#
loop_
_entity_poly.entity_id
_entity_poly.type
_entity_poly.pdbx_seq_one_letter_code
_entity_poly.pdbx_strand_id
1 'polypeptide(L)'
;QARWREVPSHRVEEAAAEAGDAGGVVAVGGGSAIDLGKAISAATGLLLVSVPTTYSGAEWTAYYGIRSPERRMRGGGAGAHPAGIVYEVELTLGLPREPTVGTALNALAHCAEALYAHGHNAAADEEAVAGAQLISEWLPRVVESPDNRDARMALLRGACHGGAALAGSMLALAHAMAQAVGGRYGLPHGTLNGICLPPALRFNGRHAPEALRRFGEAVGGPPDTRVEELSRLGGATRLRELGVPEVDLPELAAAAAQRAGNQANPHPATPEEIERLLREVW
;
A
#
# COMPACT_ATOMS: atom_id res chain seq x y z
N GLN A 1 -17.97 2.23 26.08
CA GLN A 1 -17.19 2.61 24.91
C GLN A 1 -15.72 2.39 25.24
N ALA A 2 -15.12 1.33 24.69
CA ALA A 2 -13.68 1.10 24.80
C ALA A 2 -12.92 1.95 23.76
N ARG A 3 -11.74 2.47 24.12
CA ARG A 3 -10.85 3.19 23.22
C ARG A 3 -9.48 2.52 23.23
N TRP A 4 -9.14 1.92 22.13
CA TRP A 4 -7.83 1.34 21.91
C TRP A 4 -6.90 2.35 21.22
N ARG A 5 -5.85 2.78 21.89
CA ARG A 5 -4.91 3.78 21.37
C ARG A 5 -3.56 3.20 20.97
N GLU A 6 -3.27 1.99 21.42
CA GLU A 6 -2.03 1.33 21.10
C GLU A 6 -2.22 0.43 19.88
N VAL A 7 -1.47 0.73 18.84
CA VAL A 7 -1.38 -0.13 17.67
C VAL A 7 0.02 -0.71 17.67
N PRO A 8 0.17 -1.89 18.26
CA PRO A 8 0.49 -3.02 17.43
C PRO A 8 -0.67 -4.00 17.38
N SER A 9 -0.91 -4.51 16.18
CA SER A 9 -1.97 -5.49 15.93
C SER A 9 -1.75 -6.88 16.57
N HIS A 10 -0.60 -7.12 17.23
CA HIS A 10 -0.38 -8.37 17.98
C HIS A 10 -1.28 -8.52 19.20
N ARG A 11 -1.91 -7.42 19.67
CA ARG A 11 -2.87 -7.43 20.79
C ARG A 11 -4.33 -7.52 20.33
N VAL A 12 -4.57 -8.15 19.17
CA VAL A 12 -5.93 -8.28 18.61
C VAL A 12 -6.89 -8.97 19.56
N GLU A 13 -6.46 -10.04 20.22
CA GLU A 13 -7.33 -10.82 21.14
C GLU A 13 -7.80 -9.96 22.32
N GLU A 14 -6.90 -9.16 22.90
CA GLU A 14 -7.24 -8.25 23.99
C GLU A 14 -8.22 -7.16 23.52
N ALA A 15 -7.93 -6.55 22.37
CA ALA A 15 -8.78 -5.51 21.80
C ALA A 15 -10.16 -6.04 21.38
N ALA A 16 -10.23 -7.27 20.89
CA ALA A 16 -11.48 -7.95 20.57
C ALA A 16 -12.30 -8.27 21.84
N ALA A 17 -11.62 -8.70 22.92
CA ALA A 17 -12.27 -8.93 24.20
C ALA A 17 -12.85 -7.63 24.82
N GLU A 18 -12.13 -6.51 24.68
CA GLU A 18 -12.62 -5.19 25.11
C GLU A 18 -13.80 -4.68 24.26
N ALA A 19 -13.93 -5.14 23.02
CA ALA A 19 -15.07 -4.77 22.17
C ALA A 19 -16.41 -5.25 22.76
N GLY A 20 -16.41 -6.42 23.42
CA GLY A 20 -17.56 -6.91 24.18
C GLY A 20 -18.89 -6.81 23.43
N ASP A 21 -19.87 -6.15 24.03
CA ASP A 21 -21.21 -5.94 23.47
C ASP A 21 -21.30 -4.66 22.61
N ALA A 22 -20.21 -4.18 22.00
CA ALA A 22 -20.22 -3.03 21.14
C ALA A 22 -21.08 -3.26 19.90
N GLY A 23 -21.74 -2.19 19.40
CA GLY A 23 -22.56 -2.27 18.18
C GLY A 23 -21.73 -2.22 16.88
N GLY A 24 -20.41 -1.96 16.96
CA GLY A 24 -19.51 -1.85 15.82
C GLY A 24 -18.13 -1.38 16.23
N VAL A 25 -17.21 -1.39 15.25
CA VAL A 25 -15.82 -0.93 15.38
C VAL A 25 -15.63 0.32 14.52
N VAL A 26 -15.02 1.36 15.08
CA VAL A 26 -14.57 2.53 14.33
C VAL A 26 -13.04 2.59 14.40
N ALA A 27 -12.38 2.44 13.26
CA ALA A 27 -10.93 2.51 13.14
C ALA A 27 -10.51 3.87 12.58
N VAL A 28 -9.87 4.69 13.43
CA VAL A 28 -9.36 6.02 13.06
C VAL A 28 -7.85 5.98 13.05
N GLY A 29 -7.22 6.23 11.90
CA GLY A 29 -5.76 6.24 11.79
C GLY A 29 -5.25 5.80 10.42
N GLY A 30 -3.94 5.51 10.37
CA GLY A 30 -3.30 4.96 9.17
C GLY A 30 -3.55 3.45 9.03
N GLY A 31 -2.94 2.83 8.03
CA GLY A 31 -3.14 1.42 7.68
C GLY A 31 -3.04 0.45 8.85
N SER A 32 -2.11 0.66 9.80
CA SER A 32 -1.99 -0.21 10.99
C SER A 32 -3.19 -0.16 11.93
N ALA A 33 -3.78 1.04 12.11
CA ALA A 33 -4.98 1.20 12.93
C ALA A 33 -6.20 0.57 12.24
N ILE A 34 -6.30 0.74 10.91
CA ILE A 34 -7.36 0.13 10.12
C ILE A 34 -7.21 -1.39 10.13
N ASP A 35 -6.00 -1.92 9.98
CA ASP A 35 -5.74 -3.37 10.05
C ASP A 35 -6.10 -3.96 11.43
N LEU A 36 -5.81 -3.24 12.53
CA LEU A 36 -6.29 -3.66 13.85
C LEU A 36 -7.83 -3.68 13.92
N GLY A 37 -8.48 -2.62 13.42
CA GLY A 37 -9.95 -2.58 13.33
C GLY A 37 -10.54 -3.74 12.53
N LYS A 38 -9.91 -4.08 11.40
CA LYS A 38 -10.28 -5.25 10.58
C LYS A 38 -10.09 -6.56 11.32
N ALA A 39 -8.99 -6.72 12.02
CA ALA A 39 -8.73 -7.93 12.82
C ALA A 39 -9.75 -8.10 13.94
N ILE A 40 -10.12 -7.03 14.63
CA ILE A 40 -11.19 -7.04 15.63
C ILE A 40 -12.53 -7.39 14.99
N SER A 41 -12.87 -6.76 13.87
CA SER A 41 -14.09 -7.04 13.11
C SER A 41 -14.18 -8.50 12.69
N ALA A 42 -13.09 -9.06 12.17
CA ALA A 42 -13.02 -10.48 11.77
C ALA A 42 -13.17 -11.42 12.97
N ALA A 43 -12.60 -11.09 14.13
CA ALA A 43 -12.67 -11.91 15.32
C ALA A 43 -14.04 -11.87 16.02
N THR A 44 -14.76 -10.74 15.93
CA THR A 44 -16.01 -10.49 16.64
C THR A 44 -17.26 -10.52 15.79
N GLY A 45 -17.13 -10.43 14.45
CA GLY A 45 -18.25 -10.25 13.53
C GLY A 45 -18.85 -8.84 13.53
N LEU A 46 -18.28 -7.88 14.25
CA LEU A 46 -18.76 -6.50 14.32
C LEU A 46 -18.48 -5.77 12.99
N LEU A 47 -19.44 -4.93 12.57
CA LEU A 47 -19.28 -4.05 11.42
C LEU A 47 -18.17 -3.01 11.68
N LEU A 48 -17.37 -2.73 10.64
CA LEU A 48 -16.25 -1.80 10.70
C LEU A 48 -16.54 -0.53 9.91
N VAL A 49 -16.37 0.63 10.53
CA VAL A 49 -16.24 1.92 9.85
C VAL A 49 -14.80 2.38 9.93
N SER A 50 -14.18 2.65 8.79
CA SER A 50 -12.80 3.13 8.68
C SER A 50 -12.75 4.64 8.47
N VAL A 51 -11.86 5.33 9.21
CA VAL A 51 -11.59 6.76 9.07
C VAL A 51 -10.08 6.92 8.85
N PRO A 52 -9.60 6.84 7.59
CA PRO A 52 -8.17 6.88 7.29
C PRO A 52 -7.58 8.28 7.53
N THR A 53 -6.38 8.31 8.09
CA THR A 53 -5.59 9.54 8.28
C THR A 53 -4.32 9.54 7.42
N THR A 54 -4.18 8.57 6.53
CA THR A 54 -3.10 8.40 5.55
C THR A 54 -3.69 8.02 4.19
N TYR A 55 -2.86 7.91 3.19
CA TYR A 55 -3.23 7.57 1.82
C TYR A 55 -3.03 6.08 1.49
N SER A 56 -3.10 5.19 2.49
CA SER A 56 -2.70 3.79 2.33
C SER A 56 -3.65 2.91 1.51
N GLY A 57 -4.94 3.23 1.43
CA GLY A 57 -5.96 2.40 0.78
C GLY A 57 -6.36 1.14 1.57
N ALA A 58 -5.84 0.96 2.80
CA ALA A 58 -6.11 -0.22 3.61
C ALA A 58 -7.60 -0.42 3.94
N GLU A 59 -8.38 0.65 3.97
CA GLU A 59 -9.80 0.70 4.28
C GLU A 59 -10.69 -0.02 3.26
N TRP A 60 -10.19 -0.28 2.06
CA TRP A 60 -10.96 -0.87 0.96
C TRP A 60 -11.00 -2.39 0.95
N THR A 61 -10.19 -3.06 1.75
CA THR A 61 -10.09 -4.52 1.73
C THR A 61 -10.50 -5.15 3.05
N ALA A 62 -10.95 -6.41 3.01
CA ALA A 62 -11.22 -7.23 4.19
C ALA A 62 -9.96 -7.90 4.76
N TYR A 63 -8.82 -7.76 4.10
CA TYR A 63 -7.53 -8.34 4.52
C TYR A 63 -6.80 -7.43 5.48
N TYR A 64 -6.07 -8.02 6.43
CA TYR A 64 -5.27 -7.29 7.42
C TYR A 64 -3.96 -8.00 7.71
N GLY A 65 -2.93 -7.22 8.11
CA GLY A 65 -1.66 -7.72 8.57
C GLY A 65 -1.51 -7.59 10.08
N ILE A 66 -0.91 -8.61 10.72
CA ILE A 66 -0.53 -8.58 12.14
C ILE A 66 0.97 -8.38 12.24
N ARG A 67 1.39 -7.37 13.01
CA ARG A 67 2.81 -7.04 13.22
C ARG A 67 3.20 -7.21 14.68
N SER A 68 4.46 -7.60 14.92
CA SER A 68 5.05 -7.58 16.24
C SER A 68 5.33 -6.15 16.73
N PRO A 69 5.70 -5.94 18.01
CA PRO A 69 6.15 -4.64 18.53
C PRO A 69 7.29 -4.02 17.69
N GLU A 70 8.20 -4.85 17.17
CA GLU A 70 9.30 -4.42 16.29
C GLU A 70 8.84 -4.19 14.84
N ARG A 71 7.52 -4.12 14.61
CA ARG A 71 6.86 -3.89 13.32
C ARG A 71 7.07 -4.98 12.25
N ARG A 72 7.65 -6.12 12.61
CA ARG A 72 7.81 -7.26 11.70
C ARG A 72 6.47 -7.96 11.49
N MET A 73 6.22 -8.42 10.27
CA MET A 73 5.03 -9.20 9.95
C MET A 73 5.04 -10.53 10.71
N ARG A 74 3.97 -10.82 11.44
CA ARG A 74 3.77 -12.06 12.21
C ARG A 74 2.64 -12.91 11.70
N GLY A 75 1.78 -12.36 10.89
CA GLY A 75 0.62 -13.05 10.35
C GLY A 75 -0.34 -12.07 9.71
N GLY A 76 -1.52 -12.54 9.47
CA GLY A 76 -2.62 -11.76 8.90
C GLY A 76 -3.82 -12.64 8.71
N GLY A 77 -4.88 -12.08 8.18
CA GLY A 77 -6.12 -12.78 7.93
C GLY A 77 -7.02 -12.02 6.97
N ALA A 78 -8.24 -12.51 6.89
CA ALA A 78 -9.33 -11.93 6.13
C ALA A 78 -10.62 -12.04 6.95
N GLY A 79 -11.74 -11.57 6.38
CA GLY A 79 -13.06 -11.75 7.01
C GLY A 79 -13.50 -10.55 7.85
N ALA A 80 -12.81 -9.41 7.76
CA ALA A 80 -13.35 -8.15 8.26
C ALA A 80 -14.67 -7.80 7.54
N HIS A 81 -15.55 -7.10 8.22
CA HIS A 81 -16.85 -6.66 7.70
C HIS A 81 -16.86 -5.12 7.49
N PRO A 82 -16.19 -4.60 6.44
CA PRO A 82 -16.23 -3.17 6.14
C PRO A 82 -17.67 -2.73 5.84
N ALA A 83 -18.17 -1.76 6.61
CA ALA A 83 -19.52 -1.22 6.48
C ALA A 83 -19.53 0.21 5.93
N GLY A 84 -18.42 0.93 6.07
CA GLY A 84 -18.28 2.28 5.55
C GLY A 84 -16.89 2.86 5.71
N ILE A 85 -16.61 3.88 4.89
CA ILE A 85 -15.37 4.65 4.94
C ILE A 85 -15.75 6.11 5.03
N VAL A 86 -15.10 6.84 5.95
CA VAL A 86 -15.27 8.28 6.11
C VAL A 86 -13.94 8.96 5.84
N TYR A 87 -13.87 9.74 4.79
CA TYR A 87 -12.72 10.56 4.46
C TYR A 87 -12.88 11.98 5.02
N GLU A 88 -11.95 12.33 5.92
CA GLU A 88 -11.89 13.67 6.52
C GLU A 88 -10.52 14.28 6.29
N VAL A 89 -10.45 15.31 5.46
CA VAL A 89 -9.18 15.92 5.04
C VAL A 89 -8.41 16.51 6.22
N GLU A 90 -9.09 17.04 7.23
CA GLU A 90 -8.48 17.62 8.43
C GLU A 90 -7.56 16.64 9.14
N LEU A 91 -7.91 15.35 9.12
CA LEU A 91 -7.12 14.30 9.77
C LEU A 91 -5.82 13.99 9.02
N THR A 92 -5.67 14.49 7.81
CA THR A 92 -4.43 14.32 7.01
C THR A 92 -3.46 15.51 7.12
N LEU A 93 -3.92 16.68 7.59
CA LEU A 93 -3.09 17.90 7.63
C LEU A 93 -1.83 17.75 8.49
N GLY A 94 -1.92 17.01 9.58
CA GLY A 94 -0.78 16.74 10.46
C GLY A 94 0.15 15.61 10.00
N LEU A 95 -0.12 14.98 8.83
CA LEU A 95 0.70 13.86 8.37
C LEU A 95 2.07 14.37 7.86
N PRO A 96 3.20 13.91 8.44
CA PRO A 96 4.53 14.32 8.00
C PRO A 96 4.83 13.96 6.54
N ARG A 97 5.83 14.62 5.95
CA ARG A 97 6.20 14.46 4.53
C ARG A 97 6.47 13.01 4.14
N GLU A 98 7.31 12.32 4.89
CA GLU A 98 7.70 10.93 4.56
C GLU A 98 6.50 9.98 4.53
N PRO A 99 5.64 9.86 5.57
CA PRO A 99 4.45 9.03 5.48
C PRO A 99 3.40 9.54 4.49
N THR A 100 3.34 10.86 4.22
CA THR A 100 2.49 11.41 3.15
C THR A 100 2.89 10.80 1.80
N VAL A 101 4.17 10.92 1.44
CA VAL A 101 4.69 10.40 0.17
C VAL A 101 4.61 8.87 0.14
N GLY A 102 5.10 8.20 1.17
CA GLY A 102 5.12 6.74 1.20
C GLY A 102 3.73 6.12 1.06
N THR A 103 2.73 6.62 1.80
CA THR A 103 1.38 6.05 1.71
C THR A 103 0.67 6.40 0.40
N ALA A 104 0.95 7.57 -0.21
CA ALA A 104 0.47 7.90 -1.54
C ALA A 104 1.11 7.00 -2.63
N LEU A 105 2.41 6.71 -2.52
CA LEU A 105 3.09 5.77 -3.41
C LEU A 105 2.58 4.33 -3.25
N ASN A 106 2.17 3.93 -2.05
CA ASN A 106 1.47 2.67 -1.86
C ASN A 106 0.16 2.62 -2.68
N ALA A 107 -0.66 3.67 -2.60
CA ALA A 107 -1.89 3.75 -3.39
C ALA A 107 -1.59 3.82 -4.91
N LEU A 108 -0.51 4.49 -5.31
CA LEU A 108 -0.07 4.52 -6.70
C LEU A 108 0.37 3.12 -7.18
N ALA A 109 1.02 2.34 -6.31
CA ALA A 109 1.37 0.95 -6.62
C ALA A 109 0.11 0.07 -6.76
N HIS A 110 -0.92 0.29 -5.95
CA HIS A 110 -2.23 -0.37 -6.16
C HIS A 110 -2.79 -0.05 -7.54
N CYS A 111 -2.78 1.23 -7.95
CA CYS A 111 -3.24 1.63 -9.28
C CYS A 111 -2.44 0.94 -10.41
N ALA A 112 -1.11 0.94 -10.31
CA ALA A 112 -0.28 0.31 -11.31
C ALA A 112 -0.55 -1.19 -11.43
N GLU A 113 -0.53 -1.89 -10.29
CA GLU A 113 -0.67 -3.35 -10.26
C GLU A 113 -2.08 -3.82 -10.61
N ALA A 114 -3.12 -3.07 -10.24
CA ALA A 114 -4.50 -3.39 -10.61
C ALA A 114 -4.72 -3.46 -12.13
N LEU A 115 -3.95 -2.71 -12.93
CA LEU A 115 -4.08 -2.71 -14.39
C LEU A 115 -3.55 -3.98 -15.07
N TYR A 116 -2.68 -4.74 -14.41
CA TYR A 116 -2.04 -5.91 -15.02
C TYR A 116 -2.07 -7.20 -14.18
N ALA A 117 -2.43 -7.13 -12.90
CA ALA A 117 -2.52 -8.34 -12.09
C ALA A 117 -3.55 -9.32 -12.63
N HIS A 118 -3.33 -10.63 -12.47
CA HIS A 118 -4.32 -11.62 -12.83
C HIS A 118 -5.63 -11.36 -12.09
N GLY A 119 -6.75 -11.32 -12.80
CA GLY A 119 -8.07 -10.99 -12.25
C GLY A 119 -8.44 -9.50 -12.36
N HIS A 120 -7.59 -8.66 -13.00
CA HIS A 120 -7.98 -7.29 -13.32
C HIS A 120 -9.29 -7.26 -14.14
N ASN A 121 -10.03 -6.18 -14.04
CA ASN A 121 -11.30 -5.99 -14.73
C ASN A 121 -11.55 -4.52 -15.03
N ALA A 122 -12.47 -4.24 -15.95
CA ALA A 122 -12.71 -2.89 -16.44
C ALA A 122 -13.04 -1.87 -15.33
N ALA A 123 -13.81 -2.26 -14.30
CA ALA A 123 -14.14 -1.35 -13.21
C ALA A 123 -12.92 -1.01 -12.35
N ALA A 124 -12.10 -2.02 -12.01
CA ALA A 124 -10.84 -1.79 -11.28
C ALA A 124 -9.84 -0.97 -12.12
N ASP A 125 -9.82 -1.18 -13.43
CA ASP A 125 -8.96 -0.43 -14.36
C ASP A 125 -9.32 1.05 -14.42
N GLU A 126 -10.62 1.40 -14.44
CA GLU A 126 -11.10 2.80 -14.39
C GLU A 126 -10.68 3.47 -13.09
N GLU A 127 -10.88 2.80 -11.95
CA GLU A 127 -10.42 3.27 -10.65
C GLU A 127 -8.91 3.47 -10.61
N ALA A 128 -8.14 2.52 -11.16
CA ALA A 128 -6.68 2.58 -11.21
C ALA A 128 -6.17 3.78 -12.02
N VAL A 129 -6.74 4.05 -13.18
CA VAL A 129 -6.37 5.20 -14.02
C VAL A 129 -6.69 6.51 -13.32
N ALA A 130 -7.91 6.65 -12.76
CA ALA A 130 -8.32 7.85 -12.03
C ALA A 130 -7.43 8.11 -10.79
N GLY A 131 -7.12 7.06 -10.04
CA GLY A 131 -6.24 7.14 -8.87
C GLY A 131 -4.82 7.55 -9.25
N ALA A 132 -4.24 6.91 -10.26
CA ALA A 132 -2.90 7.20 -10.74
C ALA A 132 -2.74 8.65 -11.20
N GLN A 133 -3.72 9.17 -11.95
CA GLN A 133 -3.72 10.56 -12.40
C GLN A 133 -3.73 11.54 -11.23
N LEU A 134 -4.67 11.37 -10.29
CA LEU A 134 -4.79 12.26 -9.13
C LEU A 134 -3.54 12.22 -8.24
N ILE A 135 -3.01 11.03 -7.95
CA ILE A 135 -1.83 10.89 -7.11
C ILE A 135 -0.61 11.54 -7.77
N SER A 136 -0.40 11.27 -9.06
CA SER A 136 0.74 11.85 -9.80
C SER A 136 0.70 13.37 -9.86
N GLU A 137 -0.49 13.95 -10.03
CA GLU A 137 -0.69 15.40 -10.11
C GLU A 137 -0.56 16.07 -8.75
N TRP A 138 -1.20 15.51 -7.71
CA TRP A 138 -1.41 16.24 -6.46
C TRP A 138 -0.36 15.94 -5.38
N LEU A 139 0.34 14.81 -5.43
CA LEU A 139 1.36 14.50 -4.45
C LEU A 139 2.47 15.57 -4.38
N PRO A 140 3.06 16.04 -5.50
CA PRO A 140 4.03 17.14 -5.45
C PRO A 140 3.47 18.42 -4.82
N ARG A 141 2.23 18.77 -5.12
CA ARG A 141 1.56 19.97 -4.59
C ARG A 141 1.32 19.88 -3.08
N VAL A 142 0.95 18.70 -2.57
CA VAL A 142 0.82 18.45 -1.13
C VAL A 142 2.17 18.56 -0.43
N VAL A 143 3.24 18.09 -1.06
CA VAL A 143 4.59 18.19 -0.50
C VAL A 143 5.10 19.65 -0.46
N GLU A 144 4.79 20.42 -1.49
CA GLU A 144 5.13 21.84 -1.59
C GLU A 144 4.30 22.70 -0.61
N SER A 145 3.01 22.39 -0.48
CA SER A 145 2.08 23.14 0.36
C SER A 145 1.30 22.20 1.27
N PRO A 146 1.89 21.73 2.39
CA PRO A 146 1.33 20.68 3.23
C PRO A 146 -0.02 21.00 3.86
N ASP A 147 -0.33 22.27 4.06
CA ASP A 147 -1.58 22.76 4.67
C ASP A 147 -2.68 23.05 3.64
N ASN A 148 -2.40 22.85 2.34
CA ASN A 148 -3.38 23.04 1.28
C ASN A 148 -4.43 21.92 1.31
N ARG A 149 -5.63 22.27 1.80
CA ARG A 149 -6.76 21.34 1.96
C ARG A 149 -7.26 20.76 0.64
N ASP A 150 -7.32 21.57 -0.40
CA ASP A 150 -7.79 21.13 -1.72
C ASP A 150 -6.82 20.12 -2.33
N ALA A 151 -5.51 20.38 -2.21
CA ALA A 151 -4.49 19.44 -2.66
C ALA A 151 -4.54 18.12 -1.86
N ARG A 152 -4.69 18.18 -0.55
CA ARG A 152 -4.84 16.98 0.29
C ARG A 152 -6.13 16.21 -0.01
N MET A 153 -7.24 16.91 -0.23
CA MET A 153 -8.50 16.27 -0.61
C MET A 153 -8.39 15.58 -1.98
N ALA A 154 -7.74 16.21 -2.95
CA ALA A 154 -7.49 15.60 -4.26
C ALA A 154 -6.59 14.37 -4.16
N LEU A 155 -5.52 14.43 -3.36
CA LEU A 155 -4.66 13.30 -3.09
C LEU A 155 -5.40 12.17 -2.36
N LEU A 156 -6.28 12.51 -1.40
CA LEU A 156 -7.11 11.55 -0.67
C LEU A 156 -8.10 10.83 -1.60
N ARG A 157 -8.69 11.56 -2.55
CA ARG A 157 -9.50 10.96 -3.63
C ARG A 157 -8.68 10.01 -4.50
N GLY A 158 -7.46 10.40 -4.85
CA GLY A 158 -6.55 9.50 -5.57
C GLY A 158 -6.25 8.20 -4.81
N ALA A 159 -6.02 8.30 -3.50
CA ALA A 159 -5.84 7.13 -2.64
C ALA A 159 -7.11 6.27 -2.50
N CYS A 160 -8.28 6.91 -2.45
CA CYS A 160 -9.59 6.24 -2.48
C CYS A 160 -9.73 5.38 -3.73
N HIS A 161 -9.49 5.96 -4.92
CA HIS A 161 -9.49 5.23 -6.18
C HIS A 161 -8.46 4.07 -6.19
N GLY A 162 -7.23 4.32 -5.70
CA GLY A 162 -6.21 3.27 -5.58
C GLY A 162 -6.64 2.10 -4.67
N GLY A 163 -7.32 2.40 -3.57
CA GLY A 163 -7.91 1.39 -2.69
C GLY A 163 -9.05 0.61 -3.35
N ALA A 164 -9.94 1.30 -4.08
CA ALA A 164 -11.03 0.70 -4.85
C ALA A 164 -10.48 -0.22 -5.97
N ALA A 165 -9.45 0.22 -6.68
CA ALA A 165 -8.75 -0.58 -7.69
C ALA A 165 -8.18 -1.88 -7.09
N LEU A 166 -7.52 -1.78 -5.92
CA LEU A 166 -7.02 -2.96 -5.20
C LEU A 166 -8.16 -3.90 -4.78
N ALA A 167 -9.27 -3.37 -4.27
CA ALA A 167 -10.40 -4.19 -3.84
C ALA A 167 -11.04 -4.98 -5.00
N GLY A 168 -10.99 -4.43 -6.21
CA GLY A 168 -11.49 -5.07 -7.43
C GLY A 168 -10.46 -5.92 -8.19
N SER A 169 -9.21 -6.00 -7.72
CA SER A 169 -8.11 -6.69 -8.41
C SER A 169 -7.20 -7.42 -7.41
N MET A 170 -5.88 -7.43 -7.67
CA MET A 170 -4.87 -8.06 -6.83
C MET A 170 -3.61 -7.20 -6.74
N LEU A 171 -2.76 -7.49 -5.76
CA LEU A 171 -1.38 -7.03 -5.71
C LEU A 171 -0.51 -7.84 -6.68
N ALA A 172 0.63 -7.28 -7.13
CA ALA A 172 1.55 -7.99 -8.01
C ALA A 172 3.02 -7.93 -7.49
N LEU A 173 3.99 -7.91 -8.40
CA LEU A 173 5.41 -8.08 -8.12
C LEU A 173 6.01 -7.00 -7.21
N ALA A 174 5.64 -5.72 -7.42
CA ALA A 174 6.17 -4.63 -6.59
C ALA A 174 5.82 -4.83 -5.11
N HIS A 175 4.54 -5.14 -4.84
CA HIS A 175 4.11 -5.45 -3.49
C HIS A 175 4.74 -6.74 -2.94
N ALA A 176 4.95 -7.76 -3.76
CA ALA A 176 5.64 -8.99 -3.33
C ALA A 176 7.05 -8.69 -2.82
N MET A 177 7.82 -7.88 -3.55
CA MET A 177 9.16 -7.42 -3.15
C MET A 177 9.08 -6.54 -1.89
N ALA A 178 8.22 -5.52 -1.88
CA ALA A 178 8.07 -4.61 -0.74
C ALA A 178 7.65 -5.34 0.55
N GLN A 179 6.77 -6.32 0.45
CA GLN A 179 6.33 -7.15 1.58
C GLN A 179 7.43 -8.09 2.09
N ALA A 180 8.27 -8.64 1.21
CA ALA A 180 9.39 -9.49 1.63
C ALA A 180 10.39 -8.68 2.46
N VAL A 181 10.80 -7.52 1.96
CA VAL A 181 11.71 -6.60 2.65
C VAL A 181 11.09 -6.06 3.94
N GLY A 182 9.88 -5.51 3.86
CA GLY A 182 9.19 -4.90 5.00
C GLY A 182 8.85 -5.89 6.12
N GLY A 183 8.52 -7.13 5.76
CA GLY A 183 8.25 -8.20 6.72
C GLY A 183 9.48 -8.61 7.53
N ARG A 184 10.66 -8.57 6.92
CA ARG A 184 11.93 -8.93 7.58
C ARG A 184 12.48 -7.81 8.44
N TYR A 185 12.46 -6.56 7.96
CA TYR A 185 13.13 -5.43 8.61
C TYR A 185 12.20 -4.47 9.34
N GLY A 186 10.88 -4.62 9.24
CA GLY A 186 9.92 -3.71 9.86
C GLY A 186 9.88 -2.32 9.22
N LEU A 187 10.35 -2.19 7.99
CA LEU A 187 10.46 -0.93 7.27
C LEU A 187 9.09 -0.40 6.81
N PRO A 188 8.96 0.92 6.57
CA PRO A 188 7.72 1.54 6.13
C PRO A 188 7.27 0.97 4.77
N HIS A 189 6.10 0.36 4.74
CA HIS A 189 5.58 -0.35 3.56
C HIS A 189 5.44 0.56 2.33
N GLY A 190 4.94 1.78 2.53
CA GLY A 190 4.75 2.73 1.44
C GLY A 190 6.06 3.20 0.81
N THR A 191 7.10 3.44 1.62
CA THR A 191 8.45 3.78 1.12
C THR A 191 9.00 2.62 0.29
N LEU A 192 8.83 1.37 0.77
CA LEU A 192 9.27 0.19 0.03
C LEU A 192 8.50 0.01 -1.30
N ASN A 193 7.21 0.31 -1.35
CA ASN A 193 6.47 0.28 -2.61
C ASN A 193 6.99 1.35 -3.59
N GLY A 194 7.33 2.55 -3.12
CA GLY A 194 7.97 3.56 -3.96
C GLY A 194 9.33 3.13 -4.53
N ILE A 195 10.10 2.33 -3.78
CA ILE A 195 11.39 1.79 -4.23
C ILE A 195 11.22 0.58 -5.15
N CYS A 196 10.29 -0.33 -4.85
CA CYS A 196 10.10 -1.58 -5.59
C CYS A 196 9.26 -1.43 -6.86
N LEU A 197 8.40 -0.41 -6.96
CA LEU A 197 7.51 -0.24 -8.11
C LEU A 197 8.27 0.05 -9.41
N PRO A 198 9.25 0.96 -9.50
CA PRO A 198 9.95 1.24 -10.76
C PRO A 198 10.57 0.00 -11.42
N PRO A 199 11.40 -0.83 -10.74
CA PRO A 199 11.93 -2.04 -11.36
C PRO A 199 10.85 -3.05 -11.74
N ALA A 200 9.75 -3.17 -10.97
CA ALA A 200 8.63 -4.03 -11.32
C ALA A 200 7.90 -3.56 -12.58
N LEU A 201 7.76 -2.25 -12.78
CA LEU A 201 7.20 -1.67 -14.01
C LEU A 201 8.09 -1.97 -15.21
N ARG A 202 9.41 -1.81 -15.10
CA ARG A 202 10.36 -2.17 -16.16
C ARG A 202 10.26 -3.65 -16.53
N PHE A 203 10.20 -4.52 -15.53
CA PHE A 203 10.03 -5.97 -15.73
C PHE A 203 8.73 -6.27 -16.49
N ASN A 204 7.61 -5.68 -16.03
CA ASN A 204 6.29 -5.91 -16.63
C ASN A 204 6.07 -5.22 -17.97
N GLY A 205 6.94 -4.30 -18.40
CA GLY A 205 6.86 -3.65 -19.71
C GLY A 205 6.83 -4.62 -20.90
N ARG A 206 7.41 -5.82 -20.74
CA ARG A 206 7.39 -6.89 -21.75
C ARG A 206 6.16 -7.80 -21.67
N HIS A 207 5.53 -7.86 -20.49
CA HIS A 207 4.47 -8.83 -20.19
C HIS A 207 3.07 -8.21 -20.21
N ALA A 208 2.98 -6.89 -19.97
CA ALA A 208 1.73 -6.12 -19.96
C ALA A 208 1.90 -4.72 -20.58
N PRO A 209 2.36 -4.61 -21.85
CA PRO A 209 2.72 -3.33 -22.46
C PRO A 209 1.54 -2.35 -22.54
N GLU A 210 0.33 -2.83 -22.79
CA GLU A 210 -0.87 -1.99 -22.86
C GLU A 210 -1.26 -1.41 -21.49
N ALA A 211 -1.21 -2.20 -20.44
CA ALA A 211 -1.46 -1.72 -19.09
C ALA A 211 -0.43 -0.65 -18.68
N LEU A 212 0.86 -0.87 -19.00
CA LEU A 212 1.92 0.10 -18.73
C LEU A 212 1.76 1.38 -19.55
N ARG A 213 1.28 1.29 -20.81
CA ARG A 213 0.96 2.47 -21.61
C ARG A 213 -0.16 3.29 -20.95
N ARG A 214 -1.26 2.65 -20.55
CA ARG A 214 -2.39 3.30 -19.86
C ARG A 214 -1.94 3.94 -18.54
N PHE A 215 -1.13 3.24 -17.76
CA PHE A 215 -0.57 3.79 -16.52
C PHE A 215 0.33 5.00 -16.81
N GLY A 216 1.21 4.93 -17.81
CA GLY A 216 2.07 6.04 -18.23
C GLY A 216 1.30 7.27 -18.65
N GLU A 217 0.20 7.10 -19.41
CA GLU A 217 -0.70 8.18 -19.78
C GLU A 217 -1.35 8.82 -18.54
N ALA A 218 -1.81 8.00 -17.59
CA ALA A 218 -2.43 8.47 -16.36
C ALA A 218 -1.46 9.26 -15.47
N VAL A 219 -0.21 8.82 -15.35
CA VAL A 219 0.79 9.52 -14.52
C VAL A 219 1.48 10.66 -15.25
N GLY A 220 1.28 10.81 -16.56
CA GLY A 220 1.80 11.91 -17.37
C GLY A 220 3.24 11.74 -17.83
N GLY A 221 3.72 10.50 -18.02
CA GLY A 221 5.09 10.22 -18.48
C GLY A 221 5.48 8.74 -18.45
N PRO A 222 6.75 8.42 -18.71
CA PRO A 222 7.25 7.06 -18.59
C PRO A 222 7.00 6.52 -17.16
N PRO A 223 6.34 5.34 -17.02
CA PRO A 223 5.84 4.85 -15.75
C PRO A 223 6.88 4.79 -14.62
N ASP A 224 8.00 4.15 -14.88
CA ASP A 224 9.08 3.95 -13.92
C ASP A 224 9.77 5.26 -13.55
N THR A 225 10.10 6.10 -14.54
CA THR A 225 10.71 7.41 -14.32
C THR A 225 9.82 8.31 -13.47
N ARG A 226 8.51 8.35 -13.77
CA ARG A 226 7.58 9.19 -13.00
C ARG A 226 7.46 8.73 -11.56
N VAL A 227 7.39 7.42 -11.31
CA VAL A 227 7.37 6.89 -9.95
C VAL A 227 8.66 7.20 -9.20
N GLU A 228 9.84 7.10 -9.85
CA GLU A 228 11.12 7.49 -9.25
C GLU A 228 11.17 8.98 -8.86
N GLU A 229 10.64 9.88 -9.71
CA GLU A 229 10.52 11.30 -9.39
C GLU A 229 9.67 11.53 -8.14
N LEU A 230 8.51 10.89 -8.07
CA LEU A 230 7.61 11.00 -6.93
C LEU A 230 8.24 10.39 -5.65
N SER A 231 8.99 9.30 -5.77
CA SER A 231 9.65 8.64 -4.63
C SER A 231 10.71 9.54 -3.99
N ARG A 232 11.45 10.32 -4.79
CA ARG A 232 12.44 11.30 -4.28
C ARG A 232 11.82 12.35 -3.37
N LEU A 233 10.53 12.60 -3.48
CA LEU A 233 9.83 13.51 -2.57
C LEU A 233 9.78 12.98 -1.12
N GLY A 234 9.84 11.67 -0.93
CA GLY A 234 9.76 11.00 0.38
C GLY A 234 11.11 10.82 1.09
N GLY A 235 12.22 10.99 0.38
CA GLY A 235 13.58 10.82 0.91
C GLY A 235 14.25 9.56 0.40
N ALA A 236 14.21 8.45 1.13
CA ALA A 236 14.91 7.22 0.75
C ALA A 236 14.42 6.63 -0.58
N THR A 237 15.35 6.35 -1.48
CA THR A 237 15.11 5.79 -2.82
C THR A 237 15.84 4.49 -3.08
N ARG A 238 16.65 4.04 -2.11
CA ARG A 238 17.46 2.84 -2.15
C ARG A 238 17.28 1.99 -0.91
N LEU A 239 17.29 0.67 -1.08
CA LEU A 239 17.16 -0.28 0.05
C LEU A 239 18.31 -0.16 1.05
N ARG A 240 19.54 0.12 0.58
CA ARG A 240 20.71 0.33 1.44
C ARG A 240 20.58 1.55 2.36
N GLU A 241 19.86 2.60 1.91
CA GLU A 241 19.59 3.81 2.71
C GLU A 241 18.67 3.49 3.90
N LEU A 242 17.89 2.40 3.78
CA LEU A 242 17.03 1.87 4.83
C LEU A 242 17.71 0.78 5.68
N GLY A 243 19.01 0.53 5.46
CA GLY A 243 19.79 -0.44 6.21
C GLY A 243 19.60 -1.89 5.79
N VAL A 244 19.09 -2.17 4.59
CA VAL A 244 18.99 -3.53 4.04
C VAL A 244 20.36 -4.01 3.58
N PRO A 245 20.93 -5.10 4.15
CA PRO A 245 22.22 -5.63 3.71
C PRO A 245 22.14 -6.27 2.32
N GLU A 246 23.15 -6.06 1.48
CA GLU A 246 23.21 -6.66 0.14
C GLU A 246 23.18 -8.20 0.18
N VAL A 247 23.88 -8.78 1.17
CA VAL A 247 23.96 -10.22 1.36
C VAL A 247 22.60 -10.90 1.55
N ASP A 248 21.58 -10.16 1.97
CA ASP A 248 20.24 -10.70 2.21
C ASP A 248 19.34 -10.66 0.97
N LEU A 249 19.75 -10.01 -0.13
CA LEU A 249 18.93 -9.88 -1.34
C LEU A 249 18.50 -11.22 -1.94
N PRO A 250 19.36 -12.28 -2.01
CA PRO A 250 18.92 -13.58 -2.52
C PRO A 250 17.78 -14.20 -1.68
N GLU A 251 17.86 -14.10 -0.35
CA GLU A 251 16.84 -14.64 0.55
C GLU A 251 15.53 -13.85 0.45
N LEU A 252 15.62 -12.51 0.36
CA LEU A 252 14.47 -11.64 0.13
C LEU A 252 13.79 -11.93 -1.21
N ALA A 253 14.58 -12.19 -2.26
CA ALA A 253 14.07 -12.55 -3.57
C ALA A 253 13.32 -13.90 -3.54
N ALA A 254 13.90 -14.92 -2.88
CA ALA A 254 13.23 -16.20 -2.70
C ALA A 254 11.92 -16.06 -1.92
N ALA A 255 11.89 -15.23 -0.87
CA ALA A 255 10.68 -14.94 -0.11
C ALA A 255 9.63 -14.18 -0.92
N ALA A 256 10.04 -13.23 -1.76
CA ALA A 256 9.13 -12.48 -2.64
C ALA A 256 8.53 -13.38 -3.72
N ALA A 257 9.31 -14.30 -4.30
CA ALA A 257 8.87 -15.24 -5.32
C ALA A 257 7.69 -16.11 -4.86
N GLN A 258 7.63 -16.43 -3.57
CA GLN A 258 6.57 -17.27 -2.98
C GLN A 258 5.28 -16.50 -2.63
N ARG A 259 5.27 -15.18 -2.77
CA ARG A 259 4.10 -14.39 -2.39
C ARG A 259 3.02 -14.43 -3.45
N ALA A 260 1.76 -14.35 -2.99
CA ALA A 260 0.59 -14.33 -3.86
C ALA A 260 0.65 -13.21 -4.91
N GLY A 261 1.22 -12.04 -4.56
CA GLY A 261 1.42 -10.95 -5.50
C GLY A 261 2.33 -11.31 -6.67
N ASN A 262 3.40 -12.07 -6.44
CA ASN A 262 4.22 -12.56 -7.55
C ASN A 262 3.46 -13.58 -8.42
N GLN A 263 2.65 -14.44 -7.80
CA GLN A 263 1.82 -15.41 -8.55
C GLN A 263 0.71 -14.74 -9.35
N ALA A 264 0.22 -13.59 -8.91
CA ALA A 264 -0.77 -12.80 -9.64
C ALA A 264 -0.15 -11.88 -10.71
N ASN A 265 1.17 -11.77 -10.78
CA ASN A 265 1.86 -10.97 -11.79
C ASN A 265 1.65 -11.58 -13.19
N PRO A 266 1.54 -10.80 -14.29
CA PRO A 266 1.36 -11.33 -15.65
C PRO A 266 2.36 -12.41 -16.05
N HIS A 267 3.59 -12.26 -15.57
CA HIS A 267 4.63 -13.26 -15.61
C HIS A 267 5.24 -13.37 -14.21
N PRO A 268 4.99 -14.46 -13.46
CA PRO A 268 5.61 -14.66 -12.16
C PRO A 268 7.14 -14.67 -12.29
N ALA A 269 7.79 -13.73 -11.60
CA ALA A 269 9.24 -13.60 -11.65
C ALA A 269 9.93 -14.70 -10.85
N THR A 270 11.04 -15.23 -11.37
CA THR A 270 11.88 -16.19 -10.63
C THR A 270 12.65 -15.51 -9.50
N PRO A 271 13.17 -16.26 -8.50
CA PRO A 271 14.04 -15.68 -7.47
C PRO A 271 15.22 -14.90 -8.04
N GLU A 272 15.86 -15.40 -9.10
CA GLU A 272 17.02 -14.76 -9.74
C GLU A 272 16.63 -13.45 -10.47
N GLU A 273 15.43 -13.39 -11.05
CA GLU A 273 14.90 -12.17 -11.65
C GLU A 273 14.60 -11.13 -10.57
N ILE A 274 13.95 -11.54 -9.48
CA ILE A 274 13.64 -10.64 -8.35
C ILE A 274 14.92 -10.13 -7.69
N GLU A 275 15.93 -10.98 -7.53
CA GLU A 275 17.23 -10.57 -6.99
C GLU A 275 17.86 -9.47 -7.85
N ARG A 276 17.84 -9.60 -9.17
CA ARG A 276 18.32 -8.55 -10.08
C ARG A 276 17.56 -7.24 -9.89
N LEU A 277 16.21 -7.31 -9.80
CA LEU A 277 15.38 -6.12 -9.57
C LEU A 277 15.67 -5.46 -8.22
N LEU A 278 15.88 -6.24 -7.16
CA LEU A 278 16.26 -5.72 -5.85
C LEU A 278 17.66 -5.08 -5.87
N ARG A 279 18.63 -5.64 -6.63
CA ARG A 279 19.96 -5.05 -6.82
C ARG A 279 19.92 -3.71 -7.56
N GLU A 280 19.02 -3.54 -8.53
CA GLU A 280 18.85 -2.25 -9.23
C GLU A 280 18.52 -1.10 -8.28
N VAL A 281 17.84 -1.39 -7.18
CA VAL A 281 17.36 -0.41 -6.20
C VAL A 281 18.06 -0.50 -4.83
N TRP A 282 19.09 -1.33 -4.75
CA TRP A 282 19.92 -1.44 -3.54
C TRP A 282 21.02 -0.38 -3.56
#